data_a29d5bbfbecf7c62d721c5eea55331f5
#
_entry.id   a29d5bbfbecf7c62d721c5eea55331f5
#
_cell.length_a   1.000
_cell.length_b   1.000
_cell.length_c   1.000
_cell.angle_alpha   90.00
_cell.angle_beta   90.00
_cell.angle_gamma   90.00
#
_symmetry.space_group_name_H-M   'P 1'
#
loop_
_entity.id
_entity.type
_entity.pdbx_description
1 polymer ?
#
loop_
_entity_poly.entity_id
_entity_poly.type
_entity_poly.pdbx_seq_one_letter_code
_entity_poly.pdbx_strand_id
1 'polypeptide(L)'
;MDEKVIIRKLTVEDAESVLSLMYQLDRESKFMLLEPEERTTTLEQQIQIIHSFNDSSNKVXYLLTNDEKAFGFIVGVGNTANRNKHCMSLVIGLLQAVKGQGFGKELVNKLEGWAISHGYSRLELTVMQHNERAKRLYESCGFEVEGLKRHSLVVDGEYVNELYMSKLLTA
;
A
#
# COMPACT_ATOMS: atom_id res chain seq x y z
N MET A 1 -11.10 25.64 4.84
CA MET A 1 -11.60 24.71 5.83
C MET A 1 -10.81 23.42 5.80
N ASP A 2 -10.24 23.08 6.91
CA ASP A 2 -9.42 21.88 6.98
C ASP A 2 -10.31 20.67 7.14
N GLU A 3 -10.26 19.79 6.16
CA GLU A 3 -10.98 18.56 6.27
C GLU A 3 -10.18 17.61 7.15
N LYS A 4 -10.86 17.04 8.11
CA LYS A 4 -10.21 16.14 9.02
C LYS A 4 -10.11 14.75 8.39
N VAL A 5 -8.90 14.26 8.25
CA VAL A 5 -8.69 12.92 7.72
C VAL A 5 -8.36 11.96 8.86
N ILE A 6 -8.78 10.73 8.69
CA ILE A 6 -8.50 9.67 9.64
C ILE A 6 -8.01 8.45 8.90
N ILE A 7 -7.38 7.53 9.63
CA ILE A 7 -6.97 6.25 9.08
C ILE A 7 -7.83 5.19 9.76
N ARG A 8 -8.53 4.41 8.95
CA ARG A 8 -9.38 3.34 9.48
C ARG A 8 -9.46 2.21 8.48
N LYS A 9 -9.94 1.07 8.94
CA LYS A 9 -10.10 -0.08 8.05
C LYS A 9 -11.11 0.19 6.96
N LEU A 10 -10.85 -0.42 5.82
CA LEU A 10 -11.71 -0.38 4.65
C LEU A 10 -13.05 -1.06 4.95
N THR A 11 -14.15 -0.46 4.52
CA THR A 11 -15.47 -1.08 4.58
C THR A 11 -16.11 -1.05 3.21
N VAL A 12 -17.19 -1.82 3.04
CA VAL A 12 -17.84 -1.90 1.74
C VAL A 12 -18.44 -0.55 1.31
N GLU A 13 -18.78 0.31 2.27
CA GLU A 13 -19.27 1.65 1.94
C GLU A 13 -18.20 2.51 1.28
N ASP A 14 -16.94 2.12 1.37
CA ASP A 14 -15.83 2.85 0.76
C ASP A 14 -15.60 2.50 -0.71
N ALA A 15 -16.38 1.60 -1.28
CA ALA A 15 -16.08 1.06 -2.59
C ALA A 15 -15.90 2.14 -3.65
N GLU A 16 -16.80 3.10 -3.68
CA GLU A 16 -16.75 4.17 -4.68
C GLU A 16 -15.54 5.05 -4.48
N SER A 17 -15.29 5.45 -3.23
CA SER A 17 -14.17 6.36 -2.97
C SER A 17 -12.82 5.67 -3.17
N VAL A 18 -12.71 4.39 -2.84
CA VAL A 18 -11.43 3.70 -3.04
C VAL A 18 -11.19 3.43 -4.53
N LEU A 19 -12.26 3.13 -5.29
CA LEU A 19 -12.10 2.96 -6.72
C LEU A 19 -11.63 4.26 -7.37
N SER A 20 -12.23 5.37 -6.98
CA SER A 20 -11.84 6.69 -7.44
C SER A 20 -10.39 7.00 -7.10
N LEU A 21 -9.98 6.66 -5.89
CA LEU A 21 -8.60 6.84 -5.45
C LEU A 21 -7.63 6.06 -6.34
N MET A 22 -7.95 4.81 -6.63
CA MET A 22 -7.04 4.00 -7.44
C MET A 22 -6.88 4.56 -8.85
N TYR A 23 -7.99 4.98 -9.46
CA TYR A 23 -7.91 5.59 -10.79
C TYR A 23 -7.09 6.88 -10.76
N GLN A 24 -7.27 7.69 -9.73
CA GLN A 24 -6.52 8.93 -9.63
C GLN A 24 -5.03 8.67 -9.39
N LEU A 25 -4.70 7.70 -8.56
CA LEU A 25 -3.30 7.35 -8.33
C LEU A 25 -2.63 6.89 -9.63
N ASP A 26 -3.33 6.07 -10.42
CA ASP A 26 -2.76 5.62 -11.69
C ASP A 26 -2.45 6.80 -12.59
N ARG A 27 -3.27 7.84 -12.55
CA ARG A 27 -3.06 9.00 -13.42
C ARG A 27 -1.95 9.92 -12.92
N GLU A 28 -1.85 10.11 -11.61
CA GLU A 28 -0.92 11.14 -11.13
C GLU A 28 0.43 10.60 -10.70
N SER A 29 0.59 9.28 -10.59
CA SER A 29 1.84 8.71 -10.09
C SER A 29 2.50 7.81 -11.14
N LYS A 30 3.82 7.96 -11.30
CA LYS A 30 4.60 7.04 -12.13
C LYS A 30 5.08 5.83 -11.35
N PHE A 31 4.71 5.73 -10.07
CA PHE A 31 5.18 4.66 -9.20
C PHE A 31 4.12 3.61 -8.88
N MET A 32 2.91 3.76 -9.47
CA MET A 32 1.91 2.71 -9.38
C MET A 32 2.22 1.62 -10.41
N LEU A 33 1.75 0.42 -10.14
CA LEU A 33 2.00 -0.68 -11.07
C LEU A 33 1.31 -0.48 -12.40
N LEU A 34 0.09 0.06 -12.40
CA LEU A 34 -0.68 0.22 -13.62
C LEU A 34 -0.47 1.60 -14.21
N GLU A 35 -0.42 1.64 -15.54
CA GLU A 35 -0.36 2.90 -16.28
C GLU A 35 -1.73 3.57 -16.28
N PRO A 36 -1.79 4.88 -16.52
CA PRO A 36 -3.08 5.53 -16.72
C PRO A 36 -3.89 4.79 -17.78
N GLU A 37 -5.15 4.62 -17.55
CA GLU A 37 -6.12 3.99 -18.45
C GLU A 37 -5.98 2.46 -18.54
N GLU A 38 -5.05 1.87 -17.83
CA GLU A 38 -4.90 0.41 -17.82
C GLU A 38 -5.90 -0.28 -16.90
N ARG A 39 -6.27 0.38 -15.81
CA ARG A 39 -7.20 -0.21 -14.84
C ARG A 39 -8.61 -0.26 -15.41
N THR A 40 -9.27 -1.40 -15.29
CA THR A 40 -10.64 -1.57 -15.79
C THR A 40 -11.60 -2.02 -14.70
N THR A 41 -11.20 -1.90 -13.45
CA THR A 41 -12.03 -2.34 -12.34
C THR A 41 -13.35 -1.59 -12.30
N THR A 42 -14.44 -2.34 -12.21
CA THR A 42 -15.77 -1.75 -12.07
C THR A 42 -16.12 -1.60 -10.59
N LEU A 43 -17.17 -0.85 -10.30
CA LEU A 43 -17.64 -0.71 -8.92
C LEU A 43 -18.00 -2.07 -8.33
N GLU A 44 -18.67 -2.91 -9.12
CA GLU A 44 -19.03 -4.25 -8.67
C GLU A 44 -17.81 -5.06 -8.29
N GLN A 45 -16.78 -5.00 -9.15
CA GLN A 45 -15.54 -5.71 -8.85
C GLN A 45 -14.86 -5.16 -7.60
N GLN A 46 -14.91 -3.84 -7.42
CA GLN A 46 -14.31 -3.24 -6.24
C GLN A 46 -15.02 -3.70 -4.98
N ILE A 47 -16.33 -3.82 -5.02
CA ILE A 47 -17.08 -4.33 -3.87
C ILE A 47 -16.64 -5.76 -3.54
N GLN A 48 -16.45 -6.60 -4.56
CA GLN A 48 -16.01 -7.97 -4.35
C GLN A 48 -14.59 -8.00 -3.73
N ILE A 49 -13.73 -7.11 -4.19
CA ILE A 49 -12.39 -7.03 -3.63
C ILE A 49 -12.46 -6.69 -2.14
N ILE A 50 -13.30 -5.72 -1.77
CA ILE A 50 -13.43 -5.34 -0.36
C ILE A 50 -13.94 -6.52 0.47
N HIS A 51 -14.93 -7.23 -0.04
CA HIS A 51 -15.42 -8.43 0.67
C HIS A 51 -14.30 -9.43 0.88
N SER A 52 -13.46 -9.64 -0.14
CA SER A 52 -12.38 -10.62 -0.01
C SER A 52 -11.39 -10.19 1.07
N PHE A 53 -11.15 -8.89 1.22
CA PHE A 53 -10.28 -8.42 2.31
C PHE A 53 -10.93 -8.62 3.66
N ASN A 54 -12.19 -8.24 3.79
CA ASN A 54 -12.87 -8.30 5.08
C ASN A 54 -13.13 -9.73 5.53
N ASP A 55 -13.25 -10.66 4.59
CA ASP A 55 -13.49 -12.06 4.91
C ASP A 55 -12.20 -12.85 5.11
N SER A 56 -11.04 -12.25 4.92
CA SER A 56 -9.76 -12.93 5.05
C SER A 56 -9.13 -12.66 6.38
N SER A 57 -8.41 -13.65 6.89
CA SER A 57 -7.64 -13.46 8.12
C SER A 57 -6.23 -12.94 7.84
N ASN A 58 -5.80 -12.95 6.58
CA ASN A 58 -4.43 -12.59 6.23
C ASN A 58 -4.32 -11.33 5.38
N LYS A 59 -5.37 -10.52 5.29
CA LYS A 59 -5.34 -9.30 4.49
C LYS A 59 -5.96 -8.16 5.27
N VAL A 60 -5.43 -6.96 5.03
CA VAL A 60 -5.96 -5.77 5.70
C VAL A 60 -5.74 -4.52 4.88
N UNK A 61 -6.48 -3.39 4.86
CA UNK A 61 -6.42 -2.35 4.27
C UNK A 61 -6.71 -1.43 5.08
N TYR A 62 -6.06 -0.44 5.17
CA TYR A 62 -6.42 0.80 5.88
C TYR A 62 -6.53 1.93 4.88
N LEU A 63 -7.45 2.81 5.12
CA LEU A 63 -7.74 3.92 4.21
C LEU A 63 -7.51 5.23 4.94
N LEU A 64 -6.86 6.19 4.27
CA LEU A 64 -6.75 7.55 4.73
C LEU A 64 -7.92 8.30 4.10
N THR A 65 -8.87 8.78 4.89
CA THR A 65 -10.13 9.26 4.37
C THR A 65 -10.76 10.33 5.28
N ASN A 66 -11.58 11.19 4.69
CA ASN A 66 -12.44 12.07 5.49
C ASN A 66 -13.90 11.58 5.46
N ASP A 67 -14.08 10.30 5.10
CA ASP A 67 -15.37 9.62 4.99
C ASP A 67 -16.17 9.99 3.76
N GLU A 68 -15.74 10.99 2.99
CA GLU A 68 -16.35 11.29 1.70
C GLU A 68 -15.39 10.99 0.56
N LYS A 69 -14.10 11.22 0.80
CA LYS A 69 -13.08 11.00 -0.21
C LYS A 69 -11.92 10.25 0.41
N ALA A 70 -11.31 9.38 -0.38
CA ALA A 70 -10.11 8.65 0.03
C ALA A 70 -8.89 9.34 -0.55
N PHE A 71 -7.86 9.51 0.28
CA PHE A 71 -6.62 10.19 -0.09
C PHE A 71 -5.43 9.26 -0.12
N GLY A 72 -5.53 8.09 0.45
CA GLY A 72 -4.43 7.15 0.47
C GLY A 72 -4.87 5.82 1.04
N PHE A 73 -3.98 4.84 0.91
CA PHE A 73 -4.27 3.50 1.41
C PHE A 73 -2.98 2.79 1.76
N ILE A 74 -3.09 1.78 2.59
CA ILE A 74 -2.05 0.79 2.74
C ILE A 74 -2.73 -0.58 2.82
N VAL A 75 -2.14 -1.53 2.11
CA VAL A 75 -2.66 -2.89 2.11
C VAL A 75 -1.57 -3.84 2.54
N GLY A 76 -1.93 -4.82 3.38
CA GLY A 76 -1.04 -5.89 3.74
C GLY A 76 -1.65 -7.21 3.32
N VAL A 77 -0.82 -8.09 2.74
CA VAL A 77 -1.26 -9.42 2.34
C VAL A 77 -0.25 -10.42 2.88
N GLY A 78 -0.72 -11.26 3.79
CA GLY A 78 0.14 -12.28 4.40
C GLY A 78 0.22 -13.52 3.55
N ASN A 79 1.38 -14.16 3.55
CA ASN A 79 1.54 -15.44 2.89
C ASN A 79 0.82 -16.53 3.66
N THR A 80 0.59 -17.66 3.01
CA THR A 80 -0.26 -18.70 3.60
C THR A 80 0.41 -20.05 3.76
N ALA A 81 1.59 -20.26 3.21
CA ALA A 81 2.29 -21.53 3.38
C ALA A 81 2.91 -21.59 4.78
N ASN A 82 3.01 -22.78 5.33
CA ASN A 82 3.54 -22.91 6.69
C ASN A 82 4.91 -22.28 6.85
N ARG A 83 5.75 -22.37 5.83
CA ARG A 83 7.13 -21.88 5.96
C ARG A 83 7.26 -20.38 5.76
N ASN A 84 6.25 -19.71 5.20
CA ASN A 84 6.36 -18.26 5.00
C ASN A 84 5.15 -17.48 5.51
N LYS A 85 4.26 -18.10 6.27
CA LYS A 85 3.05 -17.39 6.72
C LYS A 85 3.34 -16.33 7.76
N HIS A 86 4.59 -16.24 8.22
CA HIS A 86 4.99 -15.15 9.11
C HIS A 86 5.34 -13.87 8.36
N CYS A 87 5.31 -13.91 7.02
CA CYS A 87 5.68 -12.77 6.18
C CYS A 87 4.45 -12.10 5.60
N MET A 88 4.45 -10.79 5.58
CA MET A 88 3.37 -10.01 5.00
C MET A 88 3.95 -8.99 4.03
N SER A 89 3.38 -8.94 2.82
CA SER A 89 3.76 -7.93 1.82
C SER A 89 2.87 -6.72 1.96
N LEU A 90 3.40 -5.53 1.65
CA LEU A 90 2.59 -4.33 1.72
C LEU A 90 2.72 -3.48 0.46
N VAL A 91 1.67 -2.70 0.21
CA VAL A 91 1.64 -1.68 -0.84
C VAL A 91 1.00 -0.44 -0.23
N ILE A 92 1.53 0.72 -0.55
CA ILE A 92 1.00 1.98 -0.04
C ILE A 92 0.86 2.96 -1.20
N GLY A 93 -0.19 3.78 -1.16
CA GLY A 93 -0.38 4.84 -2.13
C GLY A 93 -0.96 6.07 -1.47
N LEU A 94 -0.46 7.24 -1.85
CA LEU A 94 -0.93 8.52 -1.32
C LEU A 94 -1.11 9.49 -2.48
N LEU A 95 -2.24 10.19 -2.49
CA LEU A 95 -2.40 11.27 -3.46
C LEU A 95 -1.41 12.39 -3.19
N GLN A 96 -0.98 13.04 -4.27
CA GLN A 96 -0.02 14.13 -4.18
C GLN A 96 -0.45 15.19 -3.17
N ALA A 97 -1.74 15.47 -3.11
CA ALA A 97 -2.27 16.53 -2.26
C ALA A 97 -2.00 16.33 -0.77
N VAL A 98 -1.80 15.09 -0.33
CA VAL A 98 -1.59 14.81 1.09
C VAL A 98 -0.15 14.39 1.40
N LYS A 99 0.73 14.42 0.42
CA LYS A 99 2.13 14.04 0.66
C LYS A 99 2.82 15.08 1.51
N GLY A 100 3.85 14.66 2.23
CA GLY A 100 4.66 15.57 3.03
C GLY A 100 4.06 15.95 4.37
N GLN A 101 3.01 15.27 4.80
CA GLN A 101 2.32 15.59 6.05
C GLN A 101 2.41 14.48 7.09
N GLY A 102 3.22 13.47 6.83
CA GLY A 102 3.41 12.38 7.79
C GLY A 102 2.41 11.25 7.67
N PHE A 103 1.49 11.30 6.73
CA PHE A 103 0.47 10.26 6.63
C PHE A 103 1.04 8.91 6.18
N GLY A 104 2.09 8.92 5.36
CA GLY A 104 2.71 7.66 4.97
C GLY A 104 3.22 6.89 6.16
N LYS A 105 3.89 7.59 7.06
CA LYS A 105 4.42 6.96 8.26
C LYS A 105 3.29 6.47 9.16
N GLU A 106 2.22 7.24 9.27
CA GLU A 106 1.07 6.82 10.07
C GLU A 106 0.43 5.57 9.50
N LEU A 107 0.32 5.48 8.16
CA LEU A 107 -0.22 4.29 7.53
C LEU A 107 0.66 3.06 7.79
N VAL A 108 1.98 3.23 7.65
CA VAL A 108 2.89 2.12 7.90
C VAL A 108 2.78 1.67 9.36
N ASN A 109 2.74 2.62 10.29
CA ASN A 109 2.61 2.29 11.70
C ASN A 109 1.32 1.53 12.00
N LYS A 110 0.25 1.93 11.34
CA LYS A 110 -1.04 1.27 11.54
C LYS A 110 -0.98 -0.19 11.07
N LEU A 111 -0.40 -0.39 9.90
CA LEU A 111 -0.25 -1.76 9.37
C LEU A 111 0.66 -2.58 10.27
N GLU A 112 1.75 -2.00 10.71
CA GLU A 112 2.70 -2.72 11.56
C GLU A 112 2.01 -3.19 12.85
N GLY A 113 1.20 -2.34 13.46
CA GLY A 113 0.48 -2.73 14.67
C GLY A 113 -0.46 -3.89 14.42
N TRP A 114 -1.18 -3.85 13.32
CA TRP A 114 -2.06 -4.95 12.96
C TRP A 114 -1.27 -6.23 12.73
N ALA A 115 -0.17 -6.12 12.03
CA ALA A 115 0.65 -7.28 11.70
C ALA A 115 1.20 -7.94 12.97
N ILE A 116 1.71 -7.14 13.88
CA ILE A 116 2.24 -7.67 15.13
C ILE A 116 1.14 -8.41 15.92
N SER A 117 -0.04 -7.80 16.01
CA SER A 117 -1.11 -8.42 16.78
C SER A 117 -1.67 -9.66 16.12
N HIS A 118 -1.37 -9.86 14.83
CA HIS A 118 -1.85 -11.05 14.11
C HIS A 118 -0.74 -12.06 13.85
N GLY A 119 0.40 -11.91 14.52
CA GLY A 119 1.43 -12.94 14.52
C GLY A 119 2.46 -12.85 13.39
N TYR A 120 2.49 -11.75 12.65
CA TYR A 120 3.49 -11.60 11.61
C TYR A 120 4.79 -11.09 12.21
N SER A 121 5.91 -11.59 11.69
CA SER A 121 7.22 -11.18 12.19
C SER A 121 8.10 -10.55 11.10
N ARG A 122 7.58 -10.41 9.90
CA ARG A 122 8.33 -9.80 8.80
C ARG A 122 7.38 -9.05 7.87
N LEU A 123 7.70 -7.79 7.59
CA LEU A 123 7.04 -7.01 6.53
C LEU A 123 8.00 -6.87 5.36
N GLU A 124 7.48 -6.95 4.15
CA GLU A 124 8.33 -6.82 2.98
C GLU A 124 7.61 -6.07 1.87
N LEU A 125 8.40 -5.44 1.02
CA LEU A 125 7.87 -4.66 -0.10
C LEU A 125 8.90 -4.58 -1.21
N THR A 126 8.43 -4.16 -2.39
CA THR A 126 9.34 -3.69 -3.43
C THR A 126 9.03 -2.22 -3.71
N VAL A 127 10.05 -1.48 -4.11
CA VAL A 127 9.90 -0.06 -4.41
C VAL A 127 10.80 0.26 -5.61
N MET A 128 10.29 1.05 -6.55
CA MET A 128 11.11 1.45 -7.69
C MET A 128 12.36 2.17 -7.18
N GLN A 129 13.49 1.81 -7.76
CA GLN A 129 14.77 2.29 -7.26
C GLN A 129 14.86 3.81 -7.23
N HIS A 130 14.24 4.48 -8.20
CA HIS A 130 14.33 5.93 -8.28
C HIS A 130 13.20 6.65 -7.52
N ASN A 131 12.37 5.90 -6.80
CA ASN A 131 11.33 6.51 -5.97
C ASN A 131 11.94 6.90 -4.62
N GLU A 132 12.66 8.03 -4.62
CA GLU A 132 13.41 8.45 -3.45
C GLU A 132 12.53 8.75 -2.24
N ARG A 133 11.37 9.36 -2.49
CA ARG A 133 10.48 9.71 -1.39
C ARG A 133 9.99 8.46 -0.66
N ALA A 134 9.56 7.45 -1.42
CA ALA A 134 9.08 6.22 -0.80
C ALA A 134 10.19 5.49 -0.08
N LYS A 135 11.37 5.43 -0.70
CA LYS A 135 12.50 4.78 -0.05
C LYS A 135 12.82 5.43 1.28
N ARG A 136 12.85 6.77 1.33
CA ARG A 136 13.11 7.48 2.58
C ARG A 136 12.02 7.21 3.61
N LEU A 137 10.78 7.15 3.16
CA LEU A 137 9.69 6.82 4.08
C LEU A 137 9.91 5.47 4.73
N TYR A 138 10.20 4.46 3.91
CA TYR A 138 10.38 3.12 4.45
C TYR A 138 11.59 3.05 5.37
N GLU A 139 12.68 3.70 5.00
CA GLU A 139 13.86 3.72 5.87
C GLU A 139 13.55 4.40 7.19
N SER A 140 12.77 5.47 7.17
CA SER A 140 12.40 6.16 8.42
C SER A 140 11.51 5.29 9.31
N CYS A 141 10.87 4.31 8.71
CA CYS A 141 10.04 3.36 9.46
C CYS A 141 10.80 2.11 9.89
N GLY A 142 12.10 2.05 9.58
CA GLY A 142 12.93 0.94 10.02
C GLY A 142 13.15 -0.15 8.99
N PHE A 143 12.72 0.05 7.75
CA PHE A 143 12.96 -0.94 6.70
C PHE A 143 14.38 -0.84 6.19
N GLU A 144 14.92 -1.97 5.75
CA GLU A 144 16.26 -2.07 5.21
C GLU A 144 16.22 -2.65 3.81
N VAL A 145 17.15 -2.23 2.96
CA VAL A 145 17.29 -2.76 1.62
C VAL A 145 17.91 -4.16 1.69
N GLU A 146 17.28 -5.11 1.03
CA GLU A 146 17.80 -6.49 0.98
C GLU A 146 18.38 -6.85 -0.36
N GLY A 147 17.99 -6.17 -1.40
CA GLY A 147 18.50 -6.53 -2.70
C GLY A 147 17.90 -5.71 -3.82
N LEU A 148 18.38 -5.97 -5.02
CA LEU A 148 17.99 -5.28 -6.23
C LEU A 148 17.30 -6.25 -7.17
N LYS A 149 16.16 -5.84 -7.69
CA LYS A 149 15.40 -6.61 -8.67
C LYS A 149 15.57 -5.91 -10.01
N ARG A 150 16.43 -6.48 -10.85
CA ARG A 150 16.87 -5.80 -12.07
C ARG A 150 15.83 -5.88 -13.17
N HIS A 151 15.56 -4.75 -13.83
CA HIS A 151 14.68 -4.67 -15.01
C HIS A 151 13.32 -5.32 -14.75
N SER A 152 12.75 -5.07 -13.59
CA SER A 152 11.51 -5.71 -13.21
C SER A 152 10.28 -4.99 -13.75
N LEU A 153 10.44 -3.74 -14.18
CA LEU A 153 9.33 -2.97 -14.71
C LEU A 153 9.80 -2.17 -15.92
N VAL A 154 8.85 -1.73 -16.72
CA VAL A 154 9.11 -0.77 -17.80
C VAL A 154 8.25 0.46 -17.52
N VAL A 155 8.88 1.63 -17.41
CA VAL A 155 8.19 2.88 -17.16
C VAL A 155 8.63 3.87 -18.22
N ASP A 156 7.68 4.40 -19.00
CA ASP A 156 7.97 5.35 -20.06
C ASP A 156 9.03 4.82 -21.02
N GLY A 157 8.96 3.55 -21.35
CA GLY A 157 9.85 2.93 -22.32
C GLY A 157 11.23 2.56 -21.80
N GLU A 158 11.49 2.74 -20.50
CA GLU A 158 12.79 2.44 -19.92
C GLU A 158 12.66 1.33 -18.87
N TYR A 159 13.62 0.43 -18.86
CA TYR A 159 13.66 -0.57 -17.80
C TYR A 159 13.96 0.09 -16.47
N VAL A 160 13.25 -0.34 -15.45
CA VAL A 160 13.39 0.19 -14.10
C VAL A 160 13.65 -0.97 -13.14
N ASN A 161 14.58 -0.75 -12.22
CA ASN A 161 14.83 -1.72 -11.16
C ASN A 161 13.96 -1.42 -9.95
N GLU A 162 13.68 -2.46 -9.18
CA GLU A 162 13.04 -2.28 -7.88
C GLU A 162 14.00 -2.73 -6.79
N LEU A 163 13.86 -2.14 -5.61
CA LEU A 163 14.57 -2.60 -4.42
C LEU A 163 13.64 -3.50 -3.63
N TYR A 164 14.19 -4.59 -3.10
CA TYR A 164 13.51 -5.36 -2.05
C TYR A 164 13.83 -4.72 -0.72
N MET A 165 12.81 -4.43 0.08
CA MET A 165 13.01 -3.90 1.42
C MET A 165 12.19 -4.70 2.42
N SER A 166 12.67 -4.75 3.66
CA SER A 166 11.97 -5.50 4.69
C SER A 166 12.21 -4.91 6.06
N LYS A 167 11.32 -5.27 6.97
CA LYS A 167 11.48 -4.93 8.39
C LYS A 167 11.10 -6.16 9.20
N LEU A 168 11.99 -6.54 10.13
CA LEU A 168 11.67 -7.61 11.06
C LEU A 168 10.92 -7.03 12.25
N LEU A 169 9.79 -7.64 12.57
CA LEU A 169 8.94 -7.18 13.66
C LEU A 169 9.27 -8.01 14.89
N THR A 170 10.24 -7.55 15.64
CA THR A 170 10.67 -8.31 16.81
C THR A 170 9.65 -8.20 17.92
N ALA A 171 9.60 -9.27 18.69
CA ALA A 171 8.77 -9.27 19.87
C ALA A 171 9.42 -8.41 20.95
#